data_ee3d0b51f5faa300ada2219cacbab755
#
_entry.id   ee3d0b51f5faa300ada2219cacbab755
#
_cell.length_a   1.000
_cell.length_b   1.000
_cell.length_c   1.000
_cell.angle_alpha   90.00
_cell.angle_beta   90.00
_cell.angle_gamma   90.00
#
_symmetry.space_group_name_H-M   'P 1'
#
loop_
_entity.id
_entity.type
_entity.pdbx_description
1 polymer ?
#
loop_
_entity_poly.entity_id
_entity_poly.type
_entity_poly.pdbx_seq_one_letter_code
_entity_poly.pdbx_strand_id
1 'polypeptide(L)'
;MLAINKLSGMTVWKGESDPGTHASPSVTMMHGERQVIFFTQKGLVACNTLSGKVLWRAKHPFKVSTAASPVVEGDIVYCSSGYGVGASAFQVTKSGGKYSVKQLWRKPNKLMNHWSTPVCIDGHLYGMFQFKEYG
;
A
#
# COMPACT_ATOMS: atom_id res chain seq x y z
N MET A 1 2.16 13.72 -0.72
CA MET A 1 3.20 12.76 -1.15
C MET A 1 4.29 13.52 -1.86
N LEU A 2 5.54 13.08 -1.78
CA LEU A 2 6.67 13.88 -2.22
C LEU A 2 7.85 12.94 -2.54
N ALA A 3 8.61 13.23 -3.58
CA ALA A 3 9.89 12.62 -3.85
C ALA A 3 11.01 13.66 -3.71
N ILE A 4 12.08 13.26 -3.07
CA ILE A 4 13.28 14.08 -2.88
C ILE A 4 14.49 13.36 -3.45
N ASN A 5 15.43 14.11 -3.98
CA ASN A 5 16.71 13.58 -4.36
C ASN A 5 17.53 13.32 -3.08
N LYS A 6 17.96 12.07 -2.88
CA LYS A 6 18.63 11.65 -1.64
C LYS A 6 20.01 12.29 -1.41
N LEU A 7 20.65 12.78 -2.47
CA LEU A 7 21.98 13.41 -2.39
C LEU A 7 21.89 14.90 -2.13
N SER A 8 20.91 15.59 -2.73
CA SER A 8 20.78 17.05 -2.62
C SER A 8 19.66 17.53 -1.70
N GLY A 9 18.72 16.64 -1.31
CA GLY A 9 17.52 17.01 -0.55
C GLY A 9 16.49 17.80 -1.37
N MET A 10 16.75 18.06 -2.65
CA MET A 10 15.83 18.81 -3.49
C MET A 10 14.59 18.02 -3.85
N THR A 11 13.43 18.68 -3.89
CA THR A 11 12.17 18.09 -4.34
C THR A 11 12.25 17.73 -5.82
N VAL A 12 11.98 16.48 -6.15
CA VAL A 12 11.85 15.97 -7.52
C VAL A 12 10.43 16.19 -8.04
N TRP A 13 9.45 15.78 -7.24
CA TRP A 13 8.04 16.06 -7.49
C TRP A 13 7.25 16.12 -6.18
N LYS A 14 6.13 16.83 -6.22
CA LYS A 14 5.12 16.90 -5.17
C LYS A 14 3.78 16.46 -5.74
N GLY A 15 3.20 15.43 -5.14
CA GLY A 15 1.90 14.89 -5.53
C GLY A 15 0.78 15.30 -4.59
N GLU A 16 -0.28 14.50 -4.57
CA GLU A 16 -1.46 14.75 -3.75
C GLU A 16 -1.18 14.72 -2.24
N SER A 17 -2.00 15.43 -1.48
CA SER A 17 -1.90 15.57 -0.03
C SER A 17 -3.03 14.81 0.69
N ASP A 18 -3.12 13.49 0.50
CA ASP A 18 -3.93 12.66 1.37
C ASP A 18 -3.32 12.63 2.78
N PRO A 19 -4.15 12.59 3.84
CA PRO A 19 -3.64 12.41 5.19
C PRO A 19 -2.80 11.14 5.29
N GLY A 20 -1.58 11.28 5.81
CA GLY A 20 -0.62 10.18 5.93
C GLY A 20 -0.97 9.17 7.01
N THR A 21 -0.39 7.99 6.91
CA THR A 21 -0.27 6.99 7.97
C THR A 21 1.19 6.91 8.41
N HIS A 22 1.52 5.98 9.31
CA HIS A 22 2.92 5.71 9.68
C HIS A 22 3.58 4.66 8.77
N ALA A 23 2.85 4.12 7.79
CA ALA A 23 3.38 3.11 6.88
C ALA A 23 4.42 3.71 5.93
N SER A 24 5.53 3.01 5.76
CA SER A 24 6.49 3.32 4.71
C SER A 24 5.90 2.98 3.34
N PRO A 25 6.16 3.80 2.31
CA PRO A 25 5.75 3.44 0.96
C PRO A 25 6.55 2.24 0.43
N SER A 26 5.91 1.46 -0.44
CA SER A 26 6.53 0.32 -1.12
C SER A 26 6.76 0.65 -2.60
N VAL A 27 7.92 0.25 -3.14
CA VAL A 27 8.24 0.41 -4.56
C VAL A 27 8.14 -0.94 -5.25
N THR A 28 7.51 -0.96 -6.42
CA THR A 28 7.37 -2.16 -7.24
C THR A 28 7.48 -1.84 -8.73
N MET A 29 7.77 -2.88 -9.51
CA MET A 29 7.58 -2.88 -10.95
C MET A 29 6.29 -3.63 -11.25
N MET A 30 5.29 -2.96 -11.80
CA MET A 30 3.99 -3.55 -12.08
C MET A 30 3.50 -3.09 -13.45
N HIS A 31 3.11 -4.07 -14.33
CA HIS A 31 2.68 -3.78 -15.69
C HIS A 31 3.67 -2.93 -16.50
N GLY A 32 4.98 -3.21 -16.35
CA GLY A 32 6.05 -2.49 -17.05
C GLY A 32 6.33 -1.08 -16.56
N GLU A 33 5.73 -0.66 -15.45
CA GLU A 33 5.89 0.69 -14.89
C GLU A 33 6.33 0.65 -13.42
N ARG A 34 7.41 1.39 -13.09
CA ARG A 34 7.87 1.51 -11.70
C ARG A 34 6.94 2.43 -10.93
N GLN A 35 6.37 1.90 -9.86
CA GLN A 35 5.37 2.56 -9.04
C GLN A 35 5.83 2.65 -7.60
N VAL A 36 5.44 3.72 -6.92
CA VAL A 36 5.51 3.84 -5.45
C VAL A 36 4.10 3.85 -4.89
N ILE A 37 3.83 2.95 -3.95
CA ILE A 37 2.53 2.76 -3.33
C ILE A 37 2.57 3.31 -1.92
N PHE A 38 1.76 4.32 -1.66
CA PHE A 38 1.55 4.92 -0.35
C PHE A 38 0.30 4.34 0.31
N PHE A 39 0.39 4.10 1.61
CA PHE A 39 -0.79 3.80 2.41
C PHE A 39 -1.22 5.06 3.16
N THR A 40 -2.33 5.63 2.74
CA THR A 40 -2.90 6.85 3.29
C THR A 40 -4.14 6.54 4.13
N GLN A 41 -4.66 7.52 4.85
CA GLN A 41 -5.92 7.36 5.60
C GLN A 41 -7.14 7.15 4.69
N LYS A 42 -7.00 7.39 3.37
CA LYS A 42 -8.03 7.10 2.36
C LYS A 42 -7.85 5.75 1.65
N GLY A 43 -6.80 5.01 2.00
CA GLY A 43 -6.43 3.74 1.38
C GLY A 43 -5.11 3.81 0.61
N LEU A 44 -4.94 2.95 -0.38
CA LEU A 44 -3.73 2.87 -1.18
C LEU A 44 -3.75 3.86 -2.33
N VAL A 45 -2.61 4.47 -2.60
CA VAL A 45 -2.36 5.36 -3.74
C VAL A 45 -1.06 4.97 -4.39
N ALA A 46 -1.09 4.57 -5.66
CA ALA A 46 0.11 4.32 -6.45
C ALA A 46 0.43 5.48 -7.37
N CYS A 47 1.69 5.88 -7.36
CA CYS A 47 2.19 6.94 -8.21
C CYS A 47 3.35 6.43 -9.09
N ASN A 48 3.48 6.98 -10.28
CA ASN A 48 4.67 6.81 -11.09
C ASN A 48 5.87 7.42 -10.35
N THR A 49 6.97 6.68 -10.23
CA THR A 49 8.12 7.10 -9.40
C THR A 49 8.86 8.32 -9.96
N LEU A 50 8.79 8.58 -11.25
CA LEU A 50 9.50 9.69 -11.91
C LEU A 50 8.69 10.98 -11.91
N SER A 51 7.38 10.88 -12.17
CA SER A 51 6.50 12.05 -12.36
C SER A 51 5.60 12.37 -11.18
N GLY A 52 5.41 11.44 -10.24
CA GLY A 52 4.42 11.58 -9.16
C GLY A 52 2.97 11.47 -9.59
N LYS A 53 2.71 11.22 -10.90
CA LYS A 53 1.35 11.04 -11.43
C LYS A 53 0.68 9.85 -10.76
N VAL A 54 -0.53 10.05 -10.24
CA VAL A 54 -1.34 8.97 -9.69
C VAL A 54 -1.74 8.01 -10.80
N LEU A 55 -1.47 6.73 -10.61
CA LEU A 55 -1.76 5.65 -11.53
C LEU A 55 -3.07 4.96 -11.16
N TRP A 56 -3.24 4.63 -9.89
CA TRP A 56 -4.44 4.00 -9.37
C TRP A 56 -4.62 4.26 -7.87
N ARG A 57 -5.83 3.97 -7.39
CA ARG A 57 -6.22 4.04 -5.96
C ARG A 57 -7.03 2.82 -5.59
N ALA A 58 -6.90 2.38 -4.33
CA ALA A 58 -7.74 1.36 -3.72
C ALA A 58 -8.25 1.84 -2.36
N LYS A 59 -9.56 1.80 -2.15
CA LYS A 59 -10.14 2.19 -0.85
C LYS A 59 -9.85 1.11 0.19
N HIS A 60 -9.33 1.53 1.34
CA HIS A 60 -9.19 0.69 2.53
C HIS A 60 -9.56 1.54 3.74
N PRO A 61 -10.37 1.02 4.68
CA PRO A 61 -10.76 1.80 5.86
C PRO A 61 -9.56 2.17 6.72
N PHE A 62 -9.67 3.31 7.38
CA PHE A 62 -8.74 3.78 8.38
C PHE A 62 -9.49 4.12 9.67
N LYS A 63 -8.89 3.90 10.82
CA LYS A 63 -9.54 4.20 12.10
C LYS A 63 -8.66 5.04 13.01
N VAL A 64 -7.52 4.55 13.41
CA VAL A 64 -6.64 5.26 14.37
C VAL A 64 -5.25 5.45 13.78
N SER A 65 -4.60 4.36 13.44
CA SER A 65 -3.20 4.35 13.01
C SER A 65 -2.89 3.06 12.25
N THR A 66 -1.87 3.08 11.43
CA THR A 66 -1.26 1.88 10.82
C THR A 66 0.17 2.21 10.39
N ALA A 67 1.08 1.25 10.54
CA ALA A 67 2.49 1.37 10.16
C ALA A 67 2.95 0.24 9.22
N ALA A 68 2.18 -0.84 9.10
CA ALA A 68 2.49 -1.91 8.15
C ALA A 68 2.44 -1.38 6.72
N SER A 69 3.54 -1.57 5.98
CA SER A 69 3.66 -1.17 4.58
C SER A 69 2.80 -2.04 3.67
N PRO A 70 2.35 -1.54 2.52
CA PRO A 70 1.74 -2.38 1.50
C PRO A 70 2.71 -3.47 1.04
N VAL A 71 2.21 -4.71 0.88
CA VAL A 71 2.98 -5.83 0.35
C VAL A 71 2.51 -6.12 -1.06
N VAL A 72 3.45 -6.28 -1.98
CA VAL A 72 3.17 -6.49 -3.40
C VAL A 72 3.80 -7.78 -3.88
N GLU A 73 3.02 -8.59 -4.57
CA GLU A 73 3.49 -9.75 -5.32
C GLU A 73 2.77 -9.80 -6.68
N GLY A 74 3.54 -9.69 -7.76
CA GLY A 74 2.99 -9.60 -9.10
C GLY A 74 2.05 -8.39 -9.26
N ASP A 75 0.79 -8.66 -9.56
CA ASP A 75 -0.28 -7.67 -9.70
C ASP A 75 -1.20 -7.57 -8.47
N ILE A 76 -0.84 -8.26 -7.37
CA ILE A 76 -1.62 -8.28 -6.13
C ILE A 76 -0.97 -7.39 -5.09
N VAL A 77 -1.78 -6.57 -4.44
CA VAL A 77 -1.38 -5.67 -3.36
C VAL A 77 -2.17 -5.97 -2.11
N TYR A 78 -1.46 -6.33 -1.04
CA TYR A 78 -2.01 -6.54 0.30
C TYR A 78 -1.80 -5.30 1.17
N CYS A 79 -2.78 -4.99 2.01
CA CYS A 79 -2.63 -4.03 3.09
C CYS A 79 -3.48 -4.43 4.30
N SER A 80 -3.07 -3.96 5.47
CA SER A 80 -3.75 -4.23 6.73
C SER A 80 -3.60 -3.09 7.72
N SER A 81 -4.55 -2.99 8.61
CA SER A 81 -4.56 -2.03 9.72
C SER A 81 -5.11 -2.67 10.98
N GLY A 82 -4.64 -2.20 12.13
CA GLY A 82 -5.15 -2.58 13.45
C GLY A 82 -6.50 -1.96 13.78
N TYR A 83 -6.85 -1.97 15.07
CA TYR A 83 -8.06 -1.36 15.63
C TYR A 83 -9.38 -1.84 15.00
N GLY A 84 -9.48 -3.14 14.67
CA GLY A 84 -10.67 -3.73 14.09
C GLY A 84 -10.83 -3.49 12.59
N VAL A 85 -9.90 -2.78 11.95
CA VAL A 85 -9.98 -2.55 10.50
C VAL A 85 -9.75 -3.84 9.72
N GLY A 86 -8.66 -4.58 10.02
CA GLY A 86 -8.33 -5.82 9.32
C GLY A 86 -7.60 -5.62 8.01
N ALA A 87 -7.66 -6.62 7.13
CA ALA A 87 -6.87 -6.69 5.91
C ALA A 87 -7.69 -6.74 4.62
N SER A 88 -7.06 -6.33 3.52
CA SER A 88 -7.58 -6.43 2.15
C SER A 88 -6.48 -6.86 1.18
N ALA A 89 -6.87 -7.55 0.12
CA ALA A 89 -6.04 -7.73 -1.06
C ALA A 89 -6.76 -7.19 -2.30
N PHE A 90 -5.98 -6.60 -3.18
CA PHE A 90 -6.44 -5.97 -4.41
C PHE A 90 -5.64 -6.51 -5.59
N GLN A 91 -6.32 -6.79 -6.68
CA GLN A 91 -5.69 -7.04 -7.96
C GLN A 91 -5.68 -5.76 -8.78
N VAL A 92 -4.51 -5.43 -9.31
CA VAL A 92 -4.30 -4.28 -10.19
C VAL A 92 -4.09 -4.78 -11.60
N THR A 93 -4.86 -4.29 -12.55
CA THR A 93 -4.74 -4.63 -13.97
C THR A 93 -4.48 -3.37 -14.80
N LYS A 94 -3.89 -3.53 -15.99
CA LYS A 94 -3.67 -2.43 -16.93
C LYS A 94 -4.14 -2.84 -18.32
N SER A 95 -5.02 -2.05 -18.93
CA SER A 95 -5.49 -2.25 -20.30
C SER A 95 -5.63 -0.91 -21.01
N GLY A 96 -5.16 -0.80 -22.25
CA GLY A 96 -5.18 0.44 -23.00
C GLY A 96 -4.53 1.62 -22.29
N GLY A 97 -3.49 1.38 -21.49
CA GLY A 97 -2.80 2.41 -20.72
C GLY A 97 -3.51 2.85 -19.43
N LYS A 98 -4.71 2.32 -19.15
CA LYS A 98 -5.50 2.64 -17.95
C LYS A 98 -5.39 1.53 -16.90
N TYR A 99 -5.24 1.92 -15.65
CA TYR A 99 -5.25 1.01 -14.51
C TYR A 99 -6.66 0.79 -13.99
N SER A 100 -6.93 -0.44 -13.56
CA SER A 100 -8.16 -0.84 -12.85
C SER A 100 -7.77 -1.62 -11.60
N VAL A 101 -8.53 -1.45 -10.53
CA VAL A 101 -8.29 -2.13 -9.25
C VAL A 101 -9.55 -2.87 -8.83
N LYS A 102 -9.39 -4.16 -8.56
CA LYS A 102 -10.45 -5.03 -8.05
C LYS A 102 -10.08 -5.52 -6.65
N GLN A 103 -10.95 -5.32 -5.67
CA GLN A 103 -10.78 -5.95 -4.37
C GLN A 103 -11.05 -7.45 -4.49
N LEU A 104 -10.02 -8.27 -4.23
CA LEU A 104 -10.13 -9.72 -4.24
C LEU A 104 -10.87 -10.22 -2.99
N TRP A 105 -10.46 -9.72 -1.85
CA TRP A 105 -11.09 -10.02 -0.58
C TRP A 105 -10.84 -8.92 0.45
N ARG A 106 -11.66 -8.95 1.49
CA ARG A 106 -11.54 -8.15 2.70
C ARG A 106 -11.85 -9.01 3.92
N LYS A 107 -11.04 -8.90 4.96
CA LYS A 107 -11.20 -9.60 6.26
C LYS A 107 -11.29 -8.56 7.38
N PRO A 108 -12.49 -8.01 7.65
CA PRO A 108 -12.69 -7.08 8.76
C PRO A 108 -12.32 -7.76 10.08
N ASN A 109 -11.68 -7.01 10.98
CA ASN A 109 -11.29 -7.48 12.31
C ASN A 109 -10.43 -8.76 12.33
N LYS A 110 -9.76 -9.08 11.20
CA LYS A 110 -8.88 -10.25 11.07
C LYS A 110 -7.63 -9.87 10.28
N LEU A 111 -6.55 -10.63 10.47
CA LEU A 111 -5.27 -10.42 9.78
C LEU A 111 -4.74 -8.99 9.98
N MET A 112 -4.79 -8.51 11.21
CA MET A 112 -4.42 -7.14 11.56
C MET A 112 -2.91 -7.01 11.78
N ASN A 113 -2.18 -6.68 10.72
CA ASN A 113 -0.81 -6.16 10.84
C ASN A 113 -0.89 -4.68 11.16
N HIS A 114 -0.46 -4.28 12.34
CA HIS A 114 -0.52 -2.88 12.73
C HIS A 114 0.84 -2.19 12.63
N TRP A 115 1.85 -2.80 13.21
CA TRP A 115 3.22 -2.26 13.26
C TRP A 115 4.16 -2.96 12.29
N SER A 116 4.06 -4.29 12.16
CA SER A 116 4.98 -5.11 11.38
C SER A 116 4.40 -5.42 10.00
N THR A 117 5.21 -5.21 8.98
CA THR A 117 4.89 -5.59 7.61
C THR A 117 5.14 -7.09 7.43
N PRO A 118 4.18 -7.87 6.92
CA PRO A 118 4.42 -9.27 6.60
C PRO A 118 5.32 -9.42 5.38
N VAL A 119 5.94 -10.57 5.24
CA VAL A 119 6.73 -10.95 4.06
C VAL A 119 5.87 -11.84 3.17
N CYS A 120 5.94 -11.63 1.85
CA CYS A 120 5.28 -12.49 0.86
C CYS A 120 6.30 -13.38 0.17
N ILE A 121 6.05 -14.69 0.16
CA ILE A 121 6.89 -15.69 -0.50
C ILE A 121 5.95 -16.72 -1.14
N ASP A 122 6.09 -16.95 -2.43
CA ASP A 122 5.33 -17.97 -3.18
C ASP A 122 3.81 -17.90 -2.93
N GLY A 123 3.24 -16.69 -2.98
CA GLY A 123 1.82 -16.45 -2.78
C GLY A 123 1.33 -16.54 -1.34
N HIS A 124 2.23 -16.69 -0.37
CA HIS A 124 1.90 -16.79 1.05
C HIS A 124 2.44 -15.61 1.84
N LEU A 125 1.63 -15.09 2.75
CA LEU A 125 2.01 -14.01 3.66
C LEU A 125 2.43 -14.59 5.02
N TYR A 126 3.64 -14.24 5.45
CA TYR A 126 4.21 -14.62 6.75
C TYR A 126 4.39 -13.38 7.62
N GLY A 127 3.85 -13.41 8.84
CA GLY A 127 3.95 -12.27 9.73
C GLY A 127 3.09 -12.39 10.99
N MET A 128 3.06 -11.32 11.77
CA MET A 128 2.22 -11.20 12.96
C MET A 128 0.89 -10.60 12.56
N PHE A 129 -0.19 -11.40 12.59
CA PHE A 129 -1.51 -11.04 12.05
C PHE A 129 -2.55 -10.68 13.10
N GLN A 130 -2.15 -10.53 14.35
CA GLN A 130 -3.05 -10.12 15.43
C GLN A 130 -2.60 -8.81 16.07
N PHE A 131 -3.56 -7.96 16.38
CA PHE A 131 -3.31 -6.67 17.02
C PHE A 131 -3.61 -6.77 18.51
N LYS A 132 -2.58 -6.56 19.35
CA LYS A 132 -2.64 -6.63 20.83
C LYS A 132 -2.99 -8.00 21.43
N GLU A 133 -3.01 -9.06 20.65
CA GLU A 133 -3.14 -10.42 21.16
C GLU A 133 -1.81 -11.12 20.96
N TYR A 134 -1.34 -11.77 22.03
CA TYR A 134 -0.18 -12.66 21.96
C TYR A 134 -0.70 -14.00 21.44
N GLY A 135 -0.47 -14.24 20.16
CA GLY A 135 -0.75 -15.52 19.54
C GLY A 135 0.32 -16.53 19.82
#